data_1ae96e92e4630b4aae1120cc2f943ebc
#
_entry.id   1ae96e92e4630b4aae1120cc2f943ebc
#
_cell.length_a   1.000
_cell.length_b   1.000
_cell.length_c   1.000
_cell.angle_alpha   90.00
_cell.angle_beta   90.00
_cell.angle_gamma   90.00
#
_symmetry.space_group_name_H-M   'P 1'
#
loop_
_entity.id
_entity.type
_entity.pdbx_description
1 polymer ?
#
loop_
_entity_poly.entity_id
_entity_poly.type
_entity_poly.pdbx_seq_one_letter_code
_entity_poly.pdbx_strand_id
1 'polypeptide(L)'
;MRVPLLRVETHTTLPEAADVVVIGGGIVGTCTAYFLAKRGVKVVLLEKGLIGAEQSSRNWGWCRQQNRDARELPMATKSLDLWDSFASDIGEDVGFRRCGLLYLSNSEAEIATWAKWRDFAKIVGVTTHMLSGKEAAEKGSATRKPWLGGVFSPSDGIAVPERAAPIIARGVMKFGGTVMQHCAARGLETEAGRVSAVVTEKGTIRTGTVVMAGGAWASSFCNQLNIRFPQASIRSSILSVRLLEGLGAEALPDALHTARVSVTRRGDGGYTLAISGRASVDLTPQQIRYGKAFLPMFQRRWRSLKPGTIEGLRNGHETLAKWALDKATPMERNRILDPIPDRKLIAETYRRAGELLPALAGAKISASWAGYIDSTPDGVPAIGEVASLPGFILAAGFSGHGFGIGPGAGHLIADIITGSEPIVDPKDYRPERLAHSAWGKVAGF
;
A
#
# COMPACT_ATOMS: atom_id res chain seq x y z
N MET A 1 10.75 -16.45 -9.97
CA MET A 1 9.65 -17.08 -9.18
C MET A 1 8.55 -16.03 -9.02
N ARG A 2 7.28 -16.41 -9.23
CA ARG A 2 6.15 -15.46 -9.17
C ARG A 2 5.86 -15.05 -7.73
N VAL A 3 5.40 -13.81 -7.53
CA VAL A 3 4.89 -13.32 -6.25
C VAL A 3 3.74 -14.21 -5.80
N PRO A 4 3.73 -14.70 -4.55
CA PRO A 4 2.58 -15.45 -4.02
C PRO A 4 1.31 -14.60 -4.09
N LEU A 5 0.19 -15.19 -4.50
CA LEU A 5 -1.11 -14.53 -4.56
C LEU A 5 -2.23 -15.56 -4.47
N LEU A 6 -3.14 -15.40 -3.53
CA LEU A 6 -4.38 -16.17 -3.44
C LEU A 6 -5.27 -15.84 -4.64
N ARG A 7 -5.77 -16.86 -5.31
CA ARG A 7 -6.70 -16.68 -6.44
C ARG A 7 -8.13 -16.54 -5.92
N VAL A 8 -8.88 -15.69 -6.56
CA VAL A 8 -10.30 -15.49 -6.30
C VAL A 8 -11.06 -15.60 -7.61
N GLU A 9 -12.15 -16.34 -7.58
CA GLU A 9 -13.12 -16.38 -8.68
C GLU A 9 -14.01 -15.16 -8.60
N THR A 10 -14.32 -14.55 -9.74
CA THR A 10 -15.03 -13.28 -9.83
C THR A 10 -16.11 -13.34 -10.91
N HIS A 11 -16.98 -12.34 -10.93
CA HIS A 11 -18.03 -12.23 -11.92
C HIS A 11 -17.45 -12.08 -13.34
N THR A 12 -18.14 -12.62 -14.32
CA THR A 12 -17.76 -12.55 -15.75
C THR A 12 -18.67 -11.63 -16.55
N THR A 13 -19.90 -11.42 -16.11
CA THR A 13 -20.90 -10.57 -16.76
C THR A 13 -20.78 -9.14 -16.25
N LEU A 14 -20.63 -8.18 -17.17
CA LEU A 14 -20.56 -6.77 -16.86
C LEU A 14 -21.95 -6.22 -16.52
N PRO A 15 -22.17 -5.60 -15.35
CA PRO A 15 -23.43 -4.92 -15.05
C PRO A 15 -23.62 -3.69 -15.95
N GLU A 16 -24.88 -3.41 -16.32
CA GLU A 16 -25.22 -2.22 -17.11
C GLU A 16 -25.11 -0.92 -16.32
N ALA A 17 -25.35 -1.00 -14.98
CA ALA A 17 -25.34 0.16 -14.09
C ALA A 17 -24.93 -0.23 -12.67
N ALA A 18 -24.36 0.73 -11.94
CA ALA A 18 -24.03 0.63 -10.53
C ALA A 18 -24.20 2.01 -9.86
N ASP A 19 -24.37 2.03 -8.52
CA ASP A 19 -24.35 3.28 -7.76
C ASP A 19 -22.92 3.83 -7.73
N VAL A 20 -21.93 2.92 -7.57
CA VAL A 20 -20.51 3.25 -7.50
C VAL A 20 -19.68 2.24 -8.29
N VAL A 21 -18.74 2.75 -9.09
CA VAL A 21 -17.69 1.91 -9.72
C VAL A 21 -16.35 2.22 -9.06
N VAL A 22 -15.67 1.20 -8.55
CA VAL A 22 -14.32 1.30 -7.98
C VAL A 22 -13.33 0.74 -8.99
N ILE A 23 -12.35 1.53 -9.41
CA ILE A 23 -11.31 1.17 -10.37
C ILE A 23 -10.02 0.83 -9.61
N GLY A 24 -9.61 -0.44 -9.67
CA GLY A 24 -8.41 -0.98 -9.04
C GLY A 24 -8.71 -1.94 -7.88
N GLY A 25 -8.31 -3.20 -8.05
CA GLY A 25 -8.50 -4.30 -7.10
C GLY A 25 -7.37 -4.47 -6.07
N GLY A 26 -6.64 -3.39 -5.76
CA GLY A 26 -5.70 -3.34 -4.63
C GLY A 26 -6.42 -3.27 -3.28
N ILE A 27 -5.64 -3.22 -2.18
CA ILE A 27 -6.19 -3.20 -0.83
C ILE A 27 -7.16 -2.02 -0.60
N VAL A 28 -6.85 -0.84 -1.12
CA VAL A 28 -7.71 0.35 -0.97
C VAL A 28 -9.03 0.18 -1.71
N GLY A 29 -8.97 -0.26 -2.98
CA GLY A 29 -10.18 -0.47 -3.78
C GLY A 29 -11.05 -1.60 -3.26
N THR A 30 -10.45 -2.73 -2.83
CA THR A 30 -11.20 -3.84 -2.23
C THR A 30 -11.85 -3.45 -0.90
N CYS A 31 -11.15 -2.70 -0.02
CA CYS A 31 -11.73 -2.18 1.21
C CYS A 31 -12.85 -1.17 0.93
N THR A 32 -12.66 -0.26 -0.02
CA THR A 32 -13.71 0.69 -0.43
C THR A 32 -14.97 -0.04 -0.90
N ALA A 33 -14.82 -0.97 -1.84
CA ALA A 33 -15.94 -1.76 -2.35
C ALA A 33 -16.60 -2.61 -1.25
N TYR A 34 -15.80 -3.15 -0.32
CA TYR A 34 -16.29 -3.91 0.82
C TYR A 34 -17.19 -3.08 1.74
N PHE A 35 -16.74 -1.90 2.15
CA PHE A 35 -17.54 -1.04 3.04
C PHE A 35 -18.78 -0.49 2.35
N LEU A 36 -18.71 -0.21 1.05
CA LEU A 36 -19.88 0.18 0.26
C LEU A 36 -20.89 -0.96 0.15
N ALA A 37 -20.46 -2.17 -0.23
CA ALA A 37 -21.32 -3.34 -0.32
C ALA A 37 -21.98 -3.68 1.04
N LYS A 38 -21.20 -3.62 2.13
CA LYS A 38 -21.71 -3.85 3.51
C LYS A 38 -22.79 -2.84 3.91
N ARG A 39 -22.81 -1.64 3.29
CA ARG A 39 -23.86 -0.63 3.47
C ARG A 39 -25.02 -0.75 2.47
N GLY A 40 -25.04 -1.78 1.66
CA GLY A 40 -26.11 -2.04 0.67
C GLY A 40 -26.00 -1.20 -0.61
N VAL A 41 -24.86 -0.52 -0.85
CA VAL A 41 -24.60 0.23 -2.10
C VAL A 41 -24.32 -0.75 -3.24
N LYS A 42 -24.94 -0.58 -4.39
CA LYS A 42 -24.64 -1.39 -5.60
C LYS A 42 -23.27 -1.00 -6.16
N VAL A 43 -22.22 -1.68 -5.70
CA VAL A 43 -20.84 -1.40 -6.07
C VAL A 43 -20.30 -2.41 -7.08
N VAL A 44 -19.55 -1.93 -8.06
CA VAL A 44 -18.77 -2.73 -9.01
C VAL A 44 -17.29 -2.42 -8.82
N LEU A 45 -16.51 -3.43 -8.47
CA LEU A 45 -15.04 -3.36 -8.39
C LEU A 45 -14.44 -3.90 -9.68
N LEU A 46 -13.67 -3.07 -10.37
CA LEU A 46 -12.98 -3.40 -11.62
C LEU A 46 -11.48 -3.55 -11.38
N GLU A 47 -10.92 -4.68 -11.79
CA GLU A 47 -9.49 -4.94 -11.80
C GLU A 47 -9.01 -5.34 -13.20
N LYS A 48 -8.01 -4.64 -13.73
CA LYS A 48 -7.43 -4.91 -15.05
C LYS A 48 -6.72 -6.25 -15.15
N GLY A 49 -6.17 -6.72 -14.06
CA GLY A 49 -5.43 -7.98 -13.93
C GLY A 49 -6.10 -8.89 -12.91
N LEU A 50 -5.42 -9.10 -11.79
CA LEU A 50 -5.86 -9.96 -10.69
C LEU A 50 -5.92 -9.14 -9.40
N ILE A 51 -6.92 -9.41 -8.58
CA ILE A 51 -7.10 -8.77 -7.27
C ILE A 51 -5.81 -8.90 -6.45
N GLY A 52 -5.31 -7.76 -5.97
CA GLY A 52 -4.13 -7.68 -5.11
C GLY A 52 -2.79 -7.92 -5.79
N ALA A 53 -2.70 -8.14 -7.10
CA ALA A 53 -1.50 -8.64 -7.77
C ALA A 53 -0.31 -7.67 -7.82
N GLU A 54 -0.54 -6.36 -7.65
CA GLU A 54 0.54 -5.36 -7.65
C GLU A 54 1.01 -5.06 -6.22
N GLN A 55 1.04 -3.81 -5.77
CA GLN A 55 1.62 -3.41 -4.48
C GLN A 55 1.03 -4.17 -3.27
N SER A 56 -0.26 -4.52 -3.32
CA SER A 56 -0.97 -5.13 -2.20
C SER A 56 -0.46 -6.52 -1.80
N SER A 57 0.13 -7.29 -2.73
CA SER A 57 0.80 -8.56 -2.43
C SER A 57 2.33 -8.45 -2.33
N ARG A 58 2.89 -7.26 -2.59
CA ARG A 58 4.33 -7.06 -2.74
C ARG A 58 4.97 -6.27 -1.60
N ASN A 59 4.26 -6.10 -0.48
CA ASN A 59 4.71 -5.36 0.70
C ASN A 59 5.14 -6.29 1.84
N TRP A 60 5.48 -5.72 3.00
CA TRP A 60 5.97 -6.46 4.16
C TRP A 60 4.85 -7.01 5.06
N GLY A 61 3.62 -6.60 4.83
CA GLY A 61 2.48 -7.00 5.64
C GLY A 61 2.28 -6.16 6.91
N TRP A 62 3.04 -5.09 7.14
CA TRP A 62 2.95 -4.30 8.37
C TRP A 62 1.70 -3.42 8.42
N CYS A 63 0.94 -3.61 9.47
CA CYS A 63 -0.19 -2.79 9.88
C CYS A 63 0.21 -2.08 11.17
N ARG A 64 0.61 -0.80 11.08
CA ARG A 64 1.33 -0.14 12.19
C ARG A 64 0.92 1.31 12.40
N GLN A 65 1.02 1.74 13.66
CA GLN A 65 0.97 3.12 14.13
C GLN A 65 2.38 3.70 14.28
N GLN A 66 3.34 2.88 14.74
CA GLN A 66 4.70 3.31 15.04
C GLN A 66 5.35 4.07 13.88
N ASN A 67 5.87 5.27 14.16
CA ASN A 67 6.49 6.18 13.19
C ASN A 67 5.56 6.64 12.05
N ARG A 68 4.23 6.71 12.27
CA ARG A 68 3.32 7.34 11.33
C ARG A 68 3.36 8.86 11.47
N ASP A 69 3.22 9.55 10.34
CA ASP A 69 2.99 11.00 10.32
C ASP A 69 1.71 11.35 11.09
N ALA A 70 1.70 12.51 11.75
CA ALA A 70 0.56 12.97 12.54
C ALA A 70 -0.75 12.97 11.77
N ARG A 71 -0.71 13.26 10.46
CA ARG A 71 -1.87 13.27 9.56
C ARG A 71 -2.40 11.87 9.26
N GLU A 72 -1.53 10.85 9.24
CA GLU A 72 -1.90 9.47 8.95
C GLU A 72 -2.21 8.65 10.21
N LEU A 73 -1.75 9.08 11.37
CA LEU A 73 -1.86 8.30 12.62
C LEU A 73 -3.32 7.99 13.00
N PRO A 74 -4.30 8.92 12.89
CA PRO A 74 -5.70 8.60 13.15
C PRO A 74 -6.23 7.49 12.24
N MET A 75 -5.93 7.54 10.95
CA MET A 75 -6.33 6.51 9.98
C MET A 75 -5.65 5.17 10.27
N ALA A 76 -4.36 5.18 10.64
CA ALA A 76 -3.63 3.97 11.00
C ALA A 76 -4.24 3.29 12.23
N THR A 77 -4.62 4.08 13.25
CA THR A 77 -5.30 3.60 14.46
C THR A 77 -6.62 2.94 14.12
N LYS A 78 -7.49 3.62 13.39
CA LYS A 78 -8.79 3.06 12.99
C LYS A 78 -8.64 1.84 12.07
N SER A 79 -7.62 1.83 11.20
CA SER A 79 -7.37 0.68 10.34
C SER A 79 -7.04 -0.60 11.11
N LEU A 80 -6.33 -0.50 12.23
CA LEU A 80 -6.02 -1.68 13.06
C LEU A 80 -7.28 -2.33 13.62
N ASP A 81 -8.26 -1.52 14.06
CA ASP A 81 -9.55 -2.03 14.55
C ASP A 81 -10.37 -2.67 13.42
N LEU A 82 -10.31 -2.09 12.21
CA LEU A 82 -10.96 -2.67 11.03
C LEU A 82 -10.28 -3.96 10.56
N TRP A 83 -8.94 -4.06 10.68
CA TRP A 83 -8.23 -5.30 10.40
C TRP A 83 -8.69 -6.46 11.29
N ASP A 84 -8.94 -6.21 12.58
CA ASP A 84 -9.45 -7.21 13.53
C ASP A 84 -10.83 -7.74 13.13
N SER A 85 -11.68 -6.91 12.49
CA SER A 85 -13.06 -7.25 12.18
C SER A 85 -13.24 -8.13 10.91
N PHE A 86 -12.32 -8.08 9.95
CA PHE A 86 -12.52 -8.74 8.65
C PHE A 86 -12.77 -10.24 8.76
N ALA A 87 -12.02 -10.95 9.61
CA ALA A 87 -12.16 -12.40 9.71
C ALA A 87 -13.55 -12.81 10.19
N SER A 88 -14.12 -12.14 11.18
CA SER A 88 -15.48 -12.39 11.68
C SER A 88 -16.55 -11.98 10.68
N ASP A 89 -16.39 -10.86 10.02
CA ASP A 89 -17.36 -10.32 9.05
C ASP A 89 -17.44 -11.18 7.78
N ILE A 90 -16.29 -11.54 7.24
CA ILE A 90 -16.19 -12.29 5.97
C ILE A 90 -16.37 -13.79 6.21
N GLY A 91 -15.91 -14.31 7.35
CA GLY A 91 -15.85 -15.72 7.67
C GLY A 91 -14.60 -16.41 7.14
N GLU A 92 -13.60 -15.62 6.69
CA GLU A 92 -12.31 -16.11 6.23
C GLU A 92 -11.18 -15.26 6.83
N ASP A 93 -10.06 -15.90 7.19
CA ASP A 93 -8.90 -15.25 7.79
C ASP A 93 -8.08 -14.49 6.74
N VAL A 94 -8.05 -13.16 6.83
CA VAL A 94 -7.19 -12.26 6.04
C VAL A 94 -5.71 -12.36 6.42
N GLY A 95 -5.38 -13.12 7.46
CA GLY A 95 -4.03 -13.30 7.98
C GLY A 95 -3.56 -12.14 8.84
N PHE A 96 -4.45 -11.31 9.39
CA PHE A 96 -4.09 -10.25 10.31
C PHE A 96 -3.95 -10.79 11.73
N ARG A 97 -2.89 -10.34 12.41
CA ARG A 97 -2.72 -10.56 13.85
C ARG A 97 -1.96 -9.41 14.50
N ARG A 98 -2.38 -9.03 15.70
CA ARG A 98 -1.66 -8.09 16.55
C ARG A 98 -0.52 -8.84 17.24
N CYS A 99 0.68 -8.74 16.70
CA CYS A 99 1.87 -9.39 17.24
C CYS A 99 2.86 -8.42 17.88
N GLY A 100 2.58 -7.13 17.78
CA GLY A 100 3.50 -6.06 18.08
C GLY A 100 4.62 -5.93 17.05
N LEU A 101 5.20 -4.74 16.96
CA LEU A 101 6.38 -4.47 16.16
C LEU A 101 7.56 -4.10 17.05
N LEU A 102 8.69 -4.76 16.83
CA LEU A 102 9.93 -4.55 17.55
C LEU A 102 10.92 -3.76 16.68
N TYR A 103 11.43 -2.65 17.19
CA TYR A 103 12.47 -1.84 16.55
C TYR A 103 13.69 -1.84 17.46
N LEU A 104 14.87 -2.17 16.92
CA LEU A 104 16.11 -2.25 17.66
C LEU A 104 17.19 -1.39 17.01
N SER A 105 17.94 -0.65 17.81
CA SER A 105 19.01 0.22 17.31
C SER A 105 20.22 0.31 18.25
N ASN A 106 21.36 0.59 17.63
CA ASN A 106 22.62 0.99 18.28
C ASN A 106 22.98 2.45 17.93
N SER A 107 21.96 3.27 17.54
CA SER A 107 22.08 4.69 17.29
C SER A 107 21.26 5.49 18.30
N GLU A 108 21.92 6.30 19.13
CA GLU A 108 21.25 7.22 20.06
C GLU A 108 20.30 8.17 19.34
N ALA A 109 20.68 8.67 18.19
CA ALA A 109 19.87 9.59 17.39
C ALA A 109 18.56 8.95 16.91
N GLU A 110 18.61 7.66 16.52
CA GLU A 110 17.44 6.91 16.10
C GLU A 110 16.51 6.64 17.29
N ILE A 111 17.06 6.21 18.43
CA ILE A 111 16.32 5.99 19.66
C ILE A 111 15.66 7.29 20.16
N ALA A 112 16.40 8.41 20.13
CA ALA A 112 15.86 9.72 20.48
C ALA A 112 14.71 10.17 19.56
N THR A 113 14.78 9.82 18.27
CA THR A 113 13.70 10.07 17.33
C THR A 113 12.45 9.27 17.68
N TRP A 114 12.60 8.01 18.05
CA TRP A 114 11.49 7.16 18.49
C TRP A 114 10.89 7.64 19.81
N ALA A 115 11.71 8.13 20.74
CA ALA A 115 11.24 8.71 22.00
C ALA A 115 10.36 9.96 21.76
N LYS A 116 10.80 10.87 20.88
CA LYS A 116 10.00 12.05 20.49
C LYS A 116 8.68 11.63 19.85
N TRP A 117 8.71 10.63 18.97
CA TRP A 117 7.49 10.13 18.34
C TRP A 117 6.56 9.48 19.37
N ARG A 118 7.07 8.69 20.32
CA ARG A 118 6.30 8.11 21.44
C ARG A 118 5.59 9.19 22.25
N ASP A 119 6.29 10.29 22.58
CA ASP A 119 5.72 11.38 23.38
C ASP A 119 4.56 12.06 22.65
N PHE A 120 4.70 12.27 21.34
CA PHE A 120 3.60 12.72 20.49
C PHE A 120 2.44 11.70 20.46
N ALA A 121 2.74 10.44 20.17
CA ALA A 121 1.74 9.38 20.02
C ALA A 121 0.90 9.18 21.29
N LYS A 122 1.52 9.33 22.48
CA LYS A 122 0.83 9.27 23.76
C LYS A 122 -0.28 10.32 23.90
N ILE A 123 -0.08 11.52 23.35
CA ILE A 123 -1.08 12.60 23.40
C ILE A 123 -2.35 12.21 22.65
N VAL A 124 -2.22 11.41 21.58
CA VAL A 124 -3.33 10.93 20.74
C VAL A 124 -3.75 9.49 21.08
N GLY A 125 -3.39 9.00 22.27
CA GLY A 125 -3.86 7.73 22.80
C GLY A 125 -3.15 6.49 22.28
N VAL A 126 -2.01 6.63 21.58
CA VAL A 126 -1.23 5.49 21.09
C VAL A 126 -0.12 5.14 22.06
N THR A 127 -0.06 3.89 22.51
CA THR A 127 0.92 3.40 23.47
C THR A 127 2.05 2.65 22.76
N THR A 128 3.29 3.11 23.00
CA THR A 128 4.50 2.39 22.63
C THR A 128 5.48 2.41 23.80
N HIS A 129 6.32 1.38 23.88
CA HIS A 129 7.26 1.20 24.98
C HIS A 129 8.68 1.39 24.49
N MET A 130 9.38 2.41 25.00
CA MET A 130 10.83 2.50 24.82
C MET A 130 11.49 1.39 25.60
N LEU A 131 12.49 0.76 25.01
CA LEU A 131 13.25 -0.35 25.59
C LEU A 131 14.66 0.12 25.96
N SER A 132 15.07 -0.15 27.20
CA SER A 132 16.47 -0.09 27.61
C SER A 132 17.33 -1.11 26.82
N GLY A 133 18.65 -0.98 26.88
CA GLY A 133 19.54 -1.95 26.22
C GLY A 133 19.32 -3.40 26.68
N LYS A 134 19.01 -3.60 27.97
CA LYS A 134 18.68 -4.92 28.53
C LYS A 134 17.38 -5.47 27.95
N GLU A 135 16.30 -4.71 28.01
CA GLU A 135 14.99 -5.13 27.46
C GLU A 135 15.04 -5.34 25.94
N ALA A 136 15.80 -4.51 25.24
CA ALA A 136 16.02 -4.64 23.79
C ALA A 136 16.78 -5.95 23.46
N ALA A 137 17.78 -6.32 24.26
CA ALA A 137 18.50 -7.57 24.11
C ALA A 137 17.64 -8.80 24.44
N GLU A 138 16.78 -8.70 25.47
CA GLU A 138 15.83 -9.76 25.85
C GLU A 138 14.80 -10.00 24.74
N LYS A 139 14.10 -8.93 24.28
CA LYS A 139 13.11 -9.04 23.19
C LYS A 139 13.73 -9.38 21.84
N GLY A 140 14.96 -8.94 21.59
CA GLY A 140 15.75 -9.23 20.41
C GLY A 140 16.71 -10.40 20.54
N SER A 141 16.51 -11.29 21.50
CA SER A 141 17.43 -12.39 21.83
C SER A 141 17.83 -13.27 20.64
N ALA A 142 16.92 -13.45 19.68
CA ALA A 142 17.17 -14.17 18.44
C ALA A 142 18.33 -13.58 17.59
N THR A 143 18.64 -12.30 17.78
CA THR A 143 19.77 -11.64 17.09
C THR A 143 21.13 -12.01 17.68
N ARG A 144 21.15 -12.49 18.94
CA ARG A 144 22.38 -12.78 19.69
C ARG A 144 23.35 -11.60 19.73
N LYS A 145 22.83 -10.37 19.72
CA LYS A 145 23.61 -9.11 19.68
C LYS A 145 23.19 -8.18 20.81
N PRO A 146 24.14 -7.37 21.32
CA PRO A 146 23.79 -6.28 22.22
C PRO A 146 23.09 -5.17 21.42
N TRP A 147 22.15 -4.51 22.09
CA TRP A 147 21.42 -3.35 21.59
C TRP A 147 21.53 -2.19 22.57
N LEU A 148 21.66 -0.97 22.06
CA LEU A 148 21.66 0.22 22.89
C LEU A 148 20.24 0.52 23.39
N GLY A 149 19.24 0.20 22.61
CA GLY A 149 17.83 0.35 22.95
C GLY A 149 16.91 -0.02 21.82
N GLY A 150 15.63 0.25 22.02
CA GLY A 150 14.61 -0.06 21.03
C GLY A 150 13.27 0.59 21.36
N VAL A 151 12.27 0.24 20.56
CA VAL A 151 10.87 0.54 20.85
C VAL A 151 10.00 -0.66 20.47
N PHE A 152 9.00 -0.94 21.30
CA PHE A 152 8.01 -1.97 21.06
C PHE A 152 6.61 -1.36 21.01
N SER A 153 5.89 -1.62 19.94
CA SER A 153 4.52 -1.14 19.72
C SER A 153 3.56 -2.33 19.77
N PRO A 154 2.93 -2.61 20.94
CA PRO A 154 2.17 -3.84 21.15
C PRO A 154 0.87 -3.92 20.32
N SER A 155 0.26 -2.77 20.02
CA SER A 155 -0.98 -2.68 19.24
C SER A 155 -0.78 -2.88 17.73
N ASP A 156 0.45 -2.74 17.24
CA ASP A 156 0.77 -2.94 15.85
C ASP A 156 0.72 -4.43 15.47
N GLY A 157 0.51 -4.71 14.20
CA GLY A 157 0.37 -6.07 13.72
C GLY A 157 0.90 -6.27 12.31
N ILE A 158 0.69 -7.48 11.84
CA ILE A 158 0.99 -7.88 10.47
C ILE A 158 -0.22 -8.57 9.85
N ALA A 159 -0.40 -8.42 8.54
CA ALA A 159 -1.35 -9.19 7.75
C ALA A 159 -0.62 -9.92 6.61
N VAL A 160 -1.26 -10.90 6.02
CA VAL A 160 -0.67 -11.69 4.92
C VAL A 160 -0.97 -11.01 3.58
N PRO A 161 0.03 -10.37 2.93
CA PRO A 161 -0.21 -9.51 1.76
C PRO A 161 -0.87 -10.24 0.59
N GLU A 162 -0.49 -11.49 0.34
CA GLU A 162 -1.02 -12.30 -0.75
C GLU A 162 -2.47 -12.77 -0.55
N ARG A 163 -3.02 -12.62 0.66
CA ARG A 163 -4.37 -13.08 1.02
C ARG A 163 -5.35 -11.94 1.24
N ALA A 164 -4.89 -10.83 1.81
CA ALA A 164 -5.75 -9.77 2.32
C ALA A 164 -6.72 -9.21 1.27
N ALA A 165 -6.23 -8.62 0.19
CA ALA A 165 -7.10 -8.05 -0.84
C ALA A 165 -8.00 -9.11 -1.52
N PRO A 166 -7.52 -10.33 -1.87
CA PRO A 166 -8.37 -11.40 -2.38
C PRO A 166 -9.52 -11.81 -1.45
N ILE A 167 -9.26 -11.96 -0.15
CA ILE A 167 -10.31 -12.35 0.82
C ILE A 167 -11.30 -11.20 1.04
N ILE A 168 -10.82 -9.95 1.13
CA ILE A 168 -11.71 -8.79 1.22
C ILE A 168 -12.59 -8.68 -0.03
N ALA A 169 -12.06 -9.01 -1.22
CA ALA A 169 -12.86 -9.07 -2.45
C ALA A 169 -13.95 -10.15 -2.41
N ARG A 170 -13.69 -11.30 -1.76
CA ARG A 170 -14.76 -12.28 -1.45
C ARG A 170 -15.83 -11.71 -0.51
N GLY A 171 -15.39 -10.89 0.46
CA GLY A 171 -16.29 -10.10 1.31
C GLY A 171 -17.18 -9.15 0.52
N VAL A 172 -16.63 -8.46 -0.49
CA VAL A 172 -17.43 -7.62 -1.41
C VAL A 172 -18.56 -8.45 -2.05
N MET A 173 -18.24 -9.62 -2.60
CA MET A 173 -19.23 -10.50 -3.22
C MET A 173 -20.22 -11.07 -2.21
N LYS A 174 -19.79 -11.43 -1.01
CA LYS A 174 -20.64 -11.88 0.10
C LYS A 174 -21.73 -10.87 0.45
N PHE A 175 -21.39 -9.57 0.40
CA PHE A 175 -22.33 -8.47 0.66
C PHE A 175 -23.05 -7.95 -0.60
N GLY A 176 -23.04 -8.72 -1.71
CA GLY A 176 -23.80 -8.43 -2.92
C GLY A 176 -23.14 -7.47 -3.90
N GLY A 177 -21.88 -7.07 -3.67
CA GLY A 177 -21.11 -6.28 -4.64
C GLY A 177 -20.60 -7.14 -5.80
N THR A 178 -20.37 -6.53 -6.94
CA THR A 178 -19.81 -7.20 -8.13
C THR A 178 -18.32 -6.98 -8.19
N VAL A 179 -17.53 -8.04 -8.36
CA VAL A 179 -16.07 -7.98 -8.54
C VAL A 179 -15.73 -8.56 -9.90
N MET A 180 -14.94 -7.84 -10.69
CA MET A 180 -14.52 -8.26 -12.01
C MET A 180 -13.00 -8.17 -12.17
N GLN A 181 -12.37 -9.28 -12.49
CA GLN A 181 -10.97 -9.34 -12.93
C GLN A 181 -10.87 -9.34 -14.46
N HIS A 182 -9.67 -9.03 -14.98
CA HIS A 182 -9.44 -8.91 -16.42
C HIS A 182 -10.49 -7.99 -17.08
N CYS A 183 -10.75 -6.85 -16.40
CA CYS A 183 -11.68 -5.82 -16.82
C CYS A 183 -11.08 -4.43 -16.58
N ALA A 184 -10.31 -3.95 -17.54
CA ALA A 184 -9.68 -2.64 -17.45
C ALA A 184 -10.68 -1.52 -17.72
N ALA A 185 -10.72 -0.51 -16.84
CA ALA A 185 -11.39 0.75 -17.14
C ALA A 185 -10.54 1.55 -18.13
N ARG A 186 -11.14 1.96 -19.24
CA ARG A 186 -10.49 2.75 -20.31
C ARG A 186 -10.61 4.26 -20.08
N GLY A 187 -11.67 4.69 -19.43
CA GLY A 187 -11.94 6.09 -19.13
C GLY A 187 -13.36 6.30 -18.66
N LEU A 188 -13.78 7.55 -18.64
CA LEU A 188 -15.10 7.95 -18.16
C LEU A 188 -15.86 8.68 -19.27
N GLU A 189 -17.19 8.53 -19.27
CA GLU A 189 -18.11 9.43 -19.96
C GLU A 189 -18.61 10.46 -18.96
N THR A 190 -18.92 11.64 -19.46
CA THR A 190 -19.42 12.76 -18.65
C THR A 190 -20.66 13.37 -19.31
N GLU A 191 -21.62 13.73 -18.49
CA GLU A 191 -22.83 14.45 -18.90
C GLU A 191 -22.99 15.69 -18.01
N ALA A 192 -23.23 16.84 -18.60
CA ALA A 192 -23.32 18.13 -17.89
C ALA A 192 -22.10 18.38 -16.94
N GLY A 193 -20.89 17.96 -17.34
CA GLY A 193 -19.66 18.16 -16.58
C GLY A 193 -19.49 17.22 -15.36
N ARG A 194 -20.31 16.21 -15.21
CA ARG A 194 -20.25 15.20 -14.14
C ARG A 194 -19.99 13.81 -14.70
N VAL A 195 -19.50 12.90 -13.88
CA VAL A 195 -19.38 11.49 -14.26
C VAL A 195 -20.77 10.93 -14.59
N SER A 196 -20.88 10.19 -15.70
CA SER A 196 -22.11 9.50 -16.13
C SER A 196 -21.90 8.01 -16.40
N ALA A 197 -20.70 7.61 -16.80
CA ALA A 197 -20.39 6.19 -17.02
C ALA A 197 -18.88 5.91 -16.96
N VAL A 198 -18.55 4.62 -16.76
CA VAL A 198 -17.19 4.06 -16.92
C VAL A 198 -17.15 3.23 -18.19
N VAL A 199 -16.25 3.58 -19.09
CA VAL A 199 -15.95 2.79 -20.29
C VAL A 199 -14.89 1.75 -19.94
N THR A 200 -15.19 0.48 -20.17
CA THR A 200 -14.28 -0.65 -19.92
C THR A 200 -13.96 -1.38 -21.24
N GLU A 201 -13.00 -2.26 -21.21
CA GLU A 201 -12.72 -3.17 -22.35
C GLU A 201 -13.87 -4.15 -22.67
N LYS A 202 -14.81 -4.34 -21.71
CA LYS A 202 -15.94 -5.28 -21.86
C LYS A 202 -17.28 -4.58 -22.13
N GLY A 203 -17.32 -3.25 -22.14
CA GLY A 203 -18.52 -2.45 -22.31
C GLY A 203 -18.55 -1.25 -21.36
N THR A 204 -19.69 -0.60 -21.24
CA THR A 204 -19.89 0.61 -20.45
C THR A 204 -20.81 0.34 -19.26
N ILE A 205 -20.47 0.88 -18.09
CA ILE A 205 -21.28 0.82 -16.86
C ILE A 205 -21.76 2.22 -16.55
N ARG A 206 -23.08 2.44 -16.52
CA ARG A 206 -23.69 3.72 -16.09
C ARG A 206 -23.50 3.90 -14.59
N THR A 207 -22.94 5.04 -14.20
CA THR A 207 -22.75 5.40 -12.79
C THR A 207 -22.47 6.89 -12.65
N GLY A 208 -22.99 7.50 -11.58
CA GLY A 208 -22.67 8.89 -11.22
C GLY A 208 -21.46 9.03 -10.30
N THR A 209 -20.88 7.93 -9.80
CA THR A 209 -19.76 7.96 -8.83
C THR A 209 -18.70 6.93 -9.18
N VAL A 210 -17.47 7.40 -9.28
CA VAL A 210 -16.29 6.56 -9.58
C VAL A 210 -15.19 6.81 -8.56
N VAL A 211 -14.61 5.73 -8.04
CA VAL A 211 -13.43 5.79 -7.18
C VAL A 211 -12.21 5.31 -7.96
N MET A 212 -11.20 6.16 -8.09
CA MET A 212 -9.92 5.82 -8.70
C MET A 212 -8.93 5.33 -7.65
N ALA A 213 -8.85 4.02 -7.46
CA ALA A 213 -7.94 3.33 -6.54
C ALA A 213 -6.86 2.50 -7.29
N GLY A 214 -6.44 2.98 -8.46
CA GLY A 214 -5.56 2.28 -9.39
C GLY A 214 -4.06 2.32 -9.05
N GLY A 215 -3.67 2.69 -7.82
CA GLY A 215 -2.28 2.69 -7.36
C GLY A 215 -1.35 3.45 -8.32
N ALA A 216 -0.28 2.83 -8.80
CA ALA A 216 0.69 3.44 -9.71
C ALA A 216 0.12 3.92 -11.06
N TRP A 217 -1.10 3.50 -11.43
CA TRP A 217 -1.79 3.91 -12.65
C TRP A 217 -2.65 5.17 -12.49
N ALA A 218 -2.89 5.62 -11.26
CA ALA A 218 -3.85 6.68 -10.97
C ALA A 218 -3.53 7.99 -11.68
N SER A 219 -2.26 8.41 -11.70
CA SER A 219 -1.88 9.67 -12.35
C SER A 219 -2.03 9.64 -13.87
N SER A 220 -1.75 8.50 -14.53
CA SER A 220 -1.98 8.34 -15.97
C SER A 220 -3.47 8.37 -16.30
N PHE A 221 -4.31 7.74 -15.47
CA PHE A 221 -5.75 7.80 -15.62
C PHE A 221 -6.28 9.22 -15.40
N CYS A 222 -5.80 9.93 -14.37
CA CYS A 222 -6.11 11.33 -14.15
C CYS A 222 -5.68 12.22 -15.33
N ASN A 223 -4.51 11.96 -15.92
CA ASN A 223 -4.04 12.69 -17.11
C ASN A 223 -5.00 12.50 -18.31
N GLN A 224 -5.58 11.31 -18.49
CA GLN A 224 -6.60 11.05 -19.49
C GLN A 224 -7.82 11.97 -19.33
N LEU A 225 -8.16 12.29 -18.08
CA LEU A 225 -9.29 13.15 -17.70
C LEU A 225 -8.93 14.64 -17.56
N ASN A 226 -7.72 15.06 -17.93
CA ASN A 226 -7.17 16.41 -17.72
C ASN A 226 -7.06 16.81 -16.23
N ILE A 227 -7.03 15.86 -15.32
CA ILE A 227 -6.85 16.07 -13.90
C ILE A 227 -5.35 16.00 -13.57
N ARG A 228 -4.84 17.04 -12.89
CA ARG A 228 -3.46 17.07 -12.42
C ARG A 228 -3.34 16.28 -11.11
N PHE A 229 -2.64 15.15 -11.15
CA PHE A 229 -2.29 14.38 -9.97
C PHE A 229 -0.78 14.10 -9.95
N PRO A 230 0.03 14.85 -9.18
CA PRO A 230 1.47 14.62 -9.07
C PRO A 230 1.73 13.33 -8.29
N GLN A 231 2.13 12.29 -9.00
CA GLN A 231 2.49 10.98 -8.47
C GLN A 231 3.84 10.57 -9.05
N ALA A 232 4.66 9.89 -8.26
CA ALA A 232 5.88 9.27 -8.72
C ALA A 232 5.98 7.86 -8.13
N SER A 233 6.31 6.89 -8.98
CA SER A 233 6.52 5.51 -8.57
C SER A 233 7.99 5.24 -8.33
N ILE A 234 8.32 4.64 -7.18
CA ILE A 234 9.65 4.15 -6.88
C ILE A 234 9.64 2.62 -6.79
N ARG A 235 10.67 1.98 -7.34
CA ARG A 235 10.78 0.52 -7.36
C ARG A 235 11.53 0.03 -6.13
N SER A 236 10.87 -0.84 -5.33
CA SER A 236 11.45 -1.50 -4.16
C SER A 236 11.50 -3.00 -4.36
N SER A 237 12.57 -3.66 -3.86
CA SER A 237 12.81 -5.10 -3.99
C SER A 237 12.74 -5.80 -2.65
N ILE A 238 12.13 -6.96 -2.64
CA ILE A 238 11.85 -7.79 -1.46
C ILE A 238 12.14 -9.24 -1.78
N LEU A 239 12.49 -10.04 -0.77
CA LEU A 239 12.56 -11.48 -0.90
C LEU A 239 11.85 -12.19 0.25
N SER A 240 11.45 -13.43 -0.01
CA SER A 240 10.98 -14.36 1.02
C SER A 240 11.90 -15.56 1.14
N VAL A 241 12.03 -16.05 2.37
CA VAL A 241 12.83 -17.25 2.70
C VAL A 241 11.99 -18.24 3.48
N ARG A 242 12.36 -19.54 3.38
CA ARG A 242 11.89 -20.60 4.26
C ARG A 242 13.02 -21.04 5.15
N LEU A 243 12.72 -21.28 6.42
CA LEU A 243 13.68 -21.86 7.35
C LEU A 243 13.98 -23.30 6.94
N LEU A 244 15.20 -23.74 7.27
CA LEU A 244 15.53 -25.16 7.22
C LEU A 244 14.81 -25.88 8.36
N GLU A 245 14.41 -27.12 8.14
CA GLU A 245 13.78 -27.96 9.15
C GLU A 245 14.71 -28.11 10.37
N GLY A 246 14.13 -28.05 11.58
CA GLY A 246 14.87 -28.20 12.84
C GLY A 246 15.51 -26.91 13.38
N LEU A 247 15.48 -25.79 12.66
CA LEU A 247 15.88 -24.49 13.21
C LEU A 247 14.72 -23.84 13.95
N GLY A 248 14.91 -23.53 15.26
CA GLY A 248 13.89 -23.01 16.17
C GLY A 248 13.20 -21.72 15.69
N ALA A 249 12.23 -21.89 14.81
CA ALA A 249 11.42 -20.79 14.25
C ALA A 249 10.60 -20.06 15.33
N GLU A 250 10.31 -20.72 16.44
CA GLU A 250 9.50 -20.19 17.55
C GLU A 250 10.18 -19.02 18.26
N ALA A 251 11.50 -18.95 18.29
CA ALA A 251 12.26 -17.90 18.96
C ALA A 251 12.42 -16.61 18.10
N LEU A 252 12.05 -16.65 16.81
CA LEU A 252 12.21 -15.50 15.91
C LEU A 252 11.03 -14.53 16.05
N PRO A 253 11.29 -13.21 16.05
CA PRO A 253 10.23 -12.22 16.14
C PRO A 253 9.29 -12.27 14.93
N ASP A 254 8.02 -11.96 15.14
CA ASP A 254 7.04 -11.86 14.07
C ASP A 254 7.31 -10.65 13.14
N ALA A 255 7.73 -9.53 13.74
CA ALA A 255 8.11 -8.34 13.01
C ALA A 255 9.25 -7.61 13.71
N LEU A 256 10.38 -7.48 13.01
CA LEU A 256 11.57 -6.80 13.52
C LEU A 256 12.08 -5.78 12.53
N HIS A 257 12.31 -4.56 13.01
CA HIS A 257 12.99 -3.50 12.27
C HIS A 257 14.36 -3.19 12.85
N THR A 258 15.33 -3.04 11.97
CA THR A 258 16.63 -2.44 12.29
C THR A 258 17.08 -1.57 11.11
N ALA A 259 18.02 -0.68 11.31
CA ALA A 259 18.64 0.09 10.22
C ALA A 259 19.27 -0.80 9.11
N ARG A 260 19.55 -2.07 9.41
CA ARG A 260 20.21 -3.00 8.48
C ARG A 260 19.23 -3.78 7.61
N VAL A 261 18.17 -4.32 8.21
CA VAL A 261 17.16 -5.16 7.54
C VAL A 261 15.90 -5.20 8.38
N SER A 262 14.76 -5.31 7.72
CA SER A 262 13.46 -5.58 8.31
C SER A 262 13.04 -7.02 8.00
N VAL A 263 12.43 -7.68 8.97
CA VAL A 263 12.04 -9.09 8.93
C VAL A 263 10.60 -9.21 9.35
N THR A 264 9.79 -9.94 8.58
CA THR A 264 8.38 -10.18 8.88
C THR A 264 8.05 -11.65 8.69
N ARG A 265 7.44 -12.28 9.70
CA ARG A 265 6.97 -13.67 9.61
C ARG A 265 5.78 -13.76 8.65
N ARG A 266 5.78 -14.76 7.79
CA ARG A 266 4.72 -15.04 6.83
C ARG A 266 3.74 -16.08 7.38
N GLY A 267 2.55 -16.15 6.77
CA GLY A 267 1.55 -17.15 7.14
C GLY A 267 1.96 -18.60 6.83
N ASP A 268 2.94 -18.80 5.95
CA ASP A 268 3.52 -20.12 5.61
C ASP A 268 4.71 -20.54 6.51
N GLY A 269 4.95 -19.80 7.59
CA GLY A 269 6.08 -20.03 8.50
C GLY A 269 7.42 -19.49 8.01
N GLY A 270 7.50 -18.99 6.78
CA GLY A 270 8.67 -18.31 6.23
C GLY A 270 8.79 -16.87 6.69
N TYR A 271 9.73 -16.14 6.08
CA TYR A 271 9.98 -14.73 6.38
C TYR A 271 10.09 -13.89 5.11
N THR A 272 9.52 -12.70 5.16
CA THR A 272 9.78 -11.61 4.21
C THR A 272 10.91 -10.76 4.73
N LEU A 273 11.88 -10.45 3.88
CA LEU A 273 13.09 -9.69 4.20
C LEU A 273 13.21 -8.49 3.27
N ALA A 274 13.53 -7.32 3.83
CA ALA A 274 13.74 -6.10 3.06
C ALA A 274 14.68 -5.13 3.77
N ILE A 275 15.37 -4.29 3.01
CA ILE A 275 16.11 -3.14 3.55
C ILE A 275 15.21 -1.91 3.41
N SER A 276 14.84 -1.30 4.55
CA SER A 276 14.02 -0.09 4.58
C SER A 276 14.70 1.08 3.85
N GLY A 277 13.90 1.90 3.18
CA GLY A 277 14.37 3.12 2.53
C GLY A 277 15.22 2.91 1.28
N ARG A 278 15.45 1.69 0.80
CA ARG A 278 16.20 1.42 -0.43
C ARG A 278 15.25 1.23 -1.61
N ALA A 279 15.30 2.16 -2.56
CA ALA A 279 14.48 2.11 -3.77
C ALA A 279 15.24 2.64 -4.99
N SER A 280 14.76 2.27 -6.17
CA SER A 280 15.24 2.80 -7.45
C SER A 280 14.17 3.67 -8.09
N VAL A 281 14.59 4.75 -8.74
CA VAL A 281 13.72 5.68 -9.48
C VAL A 281 13.94 5.43 -10.96
N ASP A 282 12.97 4.81 -11.63
CA ASP A 282 13.00 4.63 -13.08
C ASP A 282 12.62 5.96 -13.75
N LEU A 283 13.30 6.30 -14.84
CA LEU A 283 12.98 7.53 -15.57
C LEU A 283 11.66 7.37 -16.34
N THR A 284 10.69 8.25 -16.08
CA THR A 284 9.40 8.27 -16.77
C THR A 284 9.00 9.68 -17.19
N PRO A 285 8.17 9.85 -18.23
CA PRO A 285 7.68 11.17 -18.64
C PRO A 285 6.96 11.92 -17.51
N GLN A 286 6.19 11.22 -16.69
CA GLN A 286 5.44 11.79 -15.58
C GLN A 286 6.35 12.26 -14.46
N GLN A 287 7.42 11.53 -14.12
CA GLN A 287 8.38 11.95 -13.11
C GLN A 287 9.15 13.21 -13.55
N ILE A 288 9.46 13.34 -14.84
CA ILE A 288 10.04 14.57 -15.39
C ILE A 288 9.04 15.72 -15.22
N ARG A 289 7.77 15.53 -15.61
CA ARG A 289 6.71 16.56 -15.49
C ARG A 289 6.53 17.05 -14.07
N TYR A 290 6.55 16.15 -13.08
CA TYR A 290 6.29 16.46 -11.67
C TYR A 290 7.55 16.62 -10.82
N GLY A 291 8.75 16.54 -11.40
CA GLY A 291 10.01 16.57 -10.67
C GLY A 291 10.14 17.77 -9.72
N LYS A 292 9.67 18.96 -10.13
CA LYS A 292 9.66 20.16 -9.27
C LYS A 292 8.80 19.97 -8.02
N ALA A 293 7.66 19.31 -8.13
CA ALA A 293 6.78 19.05 -6.99
C ALA A 293 7.41 18.07 -5.98
N PHE A 294 8.22 17.13 -6.47
CA PHE A 294 8.91 16.13 -5.64
C PHE A 294 10.26 16.59 -5.07
N LEU A 295 10.72 17.78 -5.38
CA LEU A 295 12.03 18.28 -4.91
C LEU A 295 12.17 18.24 -3.38
N PRO A 296 11.16 18.62 -2.56
CA PRO A 296 11.23 18.51 -1.11
C PRO A 296 11.41 17.07 -0.61
N MET A 297 10.66 16.13 -1.19
CA MET A 297 10.78 14.69 -0.88
C MET A 297 12.14 14.16 -1.30
N PHE A 298 12.62 14.52 -2.48
CA PHE A 298 13.92 14.12 -2.99
C PHE A 298 15.06 14.60 -2.09
N GLN A 299 15.07 15.85 -1.65
CA GLN A 299 16.08 16.36 -0.71
C GLN A 299 16.13 15.57 0.59
N ARG A 300 14.97 15.10 1.08
CA ARG A 300 14.90 14.30 2.31
C ARG A 300 15.39 12.87 2.12
N ARG A 301 15.20 12.30 0.90
CA ARG A 301 15.35 10.87 0.61
C ARG A 301 16.46 10.51 -0.37
N TRP A 302 17.17 11.46 -0.97
CA TRP A 302 18.12 11.22 -2.06
C TRP A 302 19.18 10.16 -1.75
N ARG A 303 19.64 10.08 -0.48
CA ARG A 303 20.61 9.06 -0.05
C ARG A 303 20.09 7.63 -0.06
N SER A 304 18.77 7.47 -0.04
CA SER A 304 18.05 6.19 -0.07
C SER A 304 17.64 5.77 -1.48
N LEU A 305 17.74 6.68 -2.44
CA LEU A 305 17.31 6.47 -3.82
C LEU A 305 18.51 6.19 -4.72
N LYS A 306 18.32 5.25 -5.66
CA LYS A 306 19.28 4.97 -6.73
C LYS A 306 18.64 5.27 -8.08
N PRO A 307 19.42 5.67 -9.10
CA PRO A 307 18.93 5.65 -10.47
C PRO A 307 18.44 4.26 -10.84
N GLY A 308 17.27 4.20 -11.43
CA GLY A 308 16.66 2.98 -11.92
C GLY A 308 17.04 2.68 -13.37
N THR A 309 16.10 2.12 -14.10
CA THR A 309 16.26 1.69 -15.49
C THR A 309 15.25 2.40 -16.39
N ILE A 310 15.27 2.09 -17.69
CA ILE A 310 14.25 2.52 -18.64
C ILE A 310 12.98 1.65 -18.59
N GLU A 311 12.89 0.72 -17.63
CA GLU A 311 11.75 -0.19 -17.47
C GLU A 311 10.45 0.59 -17.24
N GLY A 312 10.52 1.71 -16.49
CA GLY A 312 9.38 2.60 -16.26
C GLY A 312 8.78 3.16 -17.57
N LEU A 313 9.62 3.45 -18.57
CA LEU A 313 9.15 3.86 -19.90
C LEU A 313 8.42 2.72 -20.64
N ARG A 314 8.92 1.49 -20.51
CA ARG A 314 8.35 0.31 -21.17
C ARG A 314 7.02 -0.11 -20.55
N ASN A 315 6.91 -0.03 -19.25
CA ASN A 315 5.70 -0.42 -18.50
C ASN A 315 4.51 0.51 -18.77
N GLY A 316 4.74 1.76 -19.12
CA GLY A 316 3.72 2.71 -19.54
C GLY A 316 2.76 3.20 -18.44
N HIS A 317 2.99 2.83 -17.18
CA HIS A 317 2.11 3.22 -16.07
C HIS A 317 2.21 4.72 -15.72
N GLU A 318 3.32 5.36 -16.01
CA GLU A 318 3.54 6.80 -15.83
C GLU A 318 3.64 7.54 -17.17
N THR A 319 2.79 7.17 -18.13
CA THR A 319 2.70 7.83 -19.44
C THR A 319 1.95 9.17 -19.35
N LEU A 320 2.33 10.10 -20.21
CA LEU A 320 1.58 11.34 -20.47
C LEU A 320 0.71 11.22 -21.73
N ALA A 321 0.80 10.10 -22.44
CA ALA A 321 -0.02 9.86 -23.62
C ALA A 321 -1.50 9.69 -23.22
N LYS A 322 -2.38 10.20 -24.09
CA LYS A 322 -3.81 9.94 -24.05
C LYS A 322 -4.15 8.81 -25.02
N TRP A 323 -5.26 8.16 -24.78
CA TRP A 323 -5.74 7.06 -25.61
C TRP A 323 -7.21 7.21 -25.94
N ALA A 324 -7.63 6.61 -27.04
CA ALA A 324 -9.04 6.53 -27.42
C ALA A 324 -9.75 5.42 -26.64
N LEU A 325 -10.98 5.67 -26.18
CA LEU A 325 -11.71 4.74 -25.32
C LEU A 325 -12.19 3.46 -26.02
N ASP A 326 -12.21 3.46 -27.34
CA ASP A 326 -12.55 2.31 -28.20
C ASP A 326 -11.35 1.39 -28.49
N LYS A 327 -10.13 1.75 -28.03
CA LYS A 327 -8.89 1.00 -28.28
C LYS A 327 -8.26 0.47 -27.00
N ALA A 328 -7.44 -0.58 -27.16
CA ALA A 328 -6.68 -1.16 -26.05
C ALA A 328 -5.71 -0.14 -25.44
N THR A 329 -5.79 -0.02 -24.12
CA THR A 329 -5.06 0.95 -23.32
C THR A 329 -3.71 0.40 -22.83
N PRO A 330 -2.82 1.24 -22.27
CA PRO A 330 -1.63 0.75 -21.57
C PRO A 330 -1.96 -0.23 -20.43
N MET A 331 -3.10 -0.08 -19.75
CA MET A 331 -3.56 -0.95 -18.67
C MET A 331 -3.90 -2.36 -19.17
N GLU A 332 -4.48 -2.48 -20.34
CA GLU A 332 -4.78 -3.78 -20.98
C GLU A 332 -3.52 -4.47 -21.50
N ARG A 333 -2.57 -3.71 -22.03
CA ARG A 333 -1.28 -4.24 -22.50
C ARG A 333 -0.39 -4.70 -21.35
N ASN A 334 -0.47 -4.04 -20.18
CA ASN A 334 0.28 -4.39 -19.00
C ASN A 334 -0.65 -4.60 -17.79
N ARG A 335 -1.22 -5.80 -17.72
CA ARG A 335 -2.23 -6.16 -16.71
C ARG A 335 -1.72 -6.25 -15.29
N ILE A 336 -0.44 -6.51 -15.12
CA ILE A 336 0.20 -6.60 -13.80
C ILE A 336 1.60 -6.02 -13.93
N LEU A 337 1.88 -4.95 -13.22
CA LEU A 337 3.23 -4.41 -13.10
C LEU A 337 4.09 -5.40 -12.31
N ASP A 338 5.06 -6.02 -12.99
CA ASP A 338 5.97 -7.00 -12.42
C ASP A 338 7.44 -6.62 -12.69
N PRO A 339 7.92 -5.51 -12.07
CA PRO A 339 9.27 -5.02 -12.33
C PRO A 339 10.33 -6.01 -11.84
N ILE A 340 11.46 -6.03 -12.53
CA ILE A 340 12.58 -6.89 -12.20
C ILE A 340 13.22 -6.44 -10.87
N PRO A 341 13.37 -7.34 -9.87
CA PRO A 341 14.04 -7.00 -8.62
C PRO A 341 15.53 -6.71 -8.80
N ASP A 342 16.05 -5.79 -8.00
CA ASP A 342 17.50 -5.50 -7.93
C ASP A 342 18.23 -6.70 -7.30
N ARG A 343 18.92 -7.47 -8.11
CA ARG A 343 19.65 -8.69 -7.69
C ARG A 343 20.73 -8.39 -6.63
N LYS A 344 21.40 -7.24 -6.72
CA LYS A 344 22.43 -6.85 -5.75
C LYS A 344 21.79 -6.54 -4.39
N LEU A 345 20.67 -5.82 -4.41
CA LEU A 345 19.90 -5.52 -3.19
C LEU A 345 19.32 -6.78 -2.56
N ILE A 346 18.81 -7.72 -3.36
CA ILE A 346 18.32 -9.03 -2.87
C ILE A 346 19.45 -9.80 -2.16
N ALA A 347 20.63 -9.93 -2.80
CA ALA A 347 21.78 -10.63 -2.21
C ALA A 347 22.25 -9.93 -0.91
N GLU A 348 22.31 -8.60 -0.90
CA GLU A 348 22.66 -7.83 0.28
C GLU A 348 21.65 -8.01 1.41
N THR A 349 20.35 -7.98 1.09
CA THR A 349 19.27 -8.18 2.07
C THR A 349 19.37 -9.56 2.72
N TYR A 350 19.56 -10.60 1.92
CA TYR A 350 19.70 -11.96 2.40
C TYR A 350 20.93 -12.12 3.33
N ARG A 351 22.08 -11.61 2.93
CA ARG A 351 23.30 -11.64 3.75
C ARG A 351 23.08 -10.91 5.09
N ARG A 352 22.53 -9.68 5.06
CA ARG A 352 22.26 -8.90 6.28
C ARG A 352 21.26 -9.57 7.21
N ALA A 353 20.25 -10.25 6.65
CA ALA A 353 19.28 -11.00 7.46
C ALA A 353 19.93 -12.18 8.18
N GLY A 354 20.80 -12.94 7.53
CA GLY A 354 21.57 -14.02 8.17
C GLY A 354 22.55 -13.54 9.22
N GLU A 355 23.15 -12.34 9.02
CA GLU A 355 24.02 -11.71 10.01
C GLU A 355 23.25 -11.14 11.22
N LEU A 356 22.01 -10.70 11.01
CA LEU A 356 21.14 -10.20 12.07
C LEU A 356 20.51 -11.33 12.87
N LEU A 357 19.98 -12.31 12.18
CA LEU A 357 19.28 -13.47 12.74
C LEU A 357 19.98 -14.75 12.26
N PRO A 358 20.87 -15.33 13.06
CA PRO A 358 21.66 -16.52 12.66
C PRO A 358 20.80 -17.70 12.18
N ALA A 359 19.57 -17.85 12.68
CA ALA A 359 18.62 -18.86 12.22
C ALA A 359 18.18 -18.67 10.76
N LEU A 360 18.36 -17.49 10.18
CA LEU A 360 18.11 -17.23 8.75
C LEU A 360 19.35 -17.46 7.87
N ALA A 361 20.52 -17.69 8.47
CA ALA A 361 21.72 -18.04 7.72
C ALA A 361 21.53 -19.40 7.04
N GLY A 362 21.67 -19.43 5.70
CA GLY A 362 21.42 -20.64 4.92
C GLY A 362 19.93 -20.92 4.60
N ALA A 363 18.99 -20.11 5.07
CA ALA A 363 17.58 -20.26 4.74
C ALA A 363 17.37 -20.24 3.21
N LYS A 364 16.47 -21.08 2.70
CA LYS A 364 16.22 -21.17 1.25
C LYS A 364 15.39 -19.96 0.77
N ILE A 365 15.91 -19.21 -0.20
CA ILE A 365 15.11 -18.18 -0.86
C ILE A 365 13.95 -18.85 -1.62
N SER A 366 12.73 -18.55 -1.23
CA SER A 366 11.52 -19.10 -1.85
C SER A 366 11.02 -18.23 -3.01
N ALA A 367 11.11 -16.90 -2.89
CA ALA A 367 10.79 -15.97 -3.95
C ALA A 367 11.53 -14.64 -3.78
N SER A 368 11.68 -13.89 -4.87
CA SER A 368 12.08 -12.48 -4.86
C SER A 368 11.29 -11.71 -5.89
N TRP A 369 10.91 -10.48 -5.56
CA TRP A 369 10.10 -9.62 -6.41
C TRP A 369 10.41 -8.15 -6.18
N ALA A 370 9.90 -7.32 -7.07
CA ALA A 370 9.83 -5.88 -6.85
C ALA A 370 8.41 -5.37 -7.05
N GLY A 371 8.15 -4.17 -6.57
CA GLY A 371 6.89 -3.46 -6.76
C GLY A 371 7.13 -1.96 -6.92
N TYR A 372 6.19 -1.29 -7.56
CA TYR A 372 6.20 0.16 -7.68
C TYR A 372 5.38 0.77 -6.53
N ILE A 373 6.03 1.53 -5.68
CA ILE A 373 5.40 2.30 -4.60
C ILE A 373 4.98 3.64 -5.18
N ASP A 374 3.69 3.90 -5.24
CA ASP A 374 3.11 5.17 -5.68
C ASP A 374 3.20 6.21 -4.56
N SER A 375 3.81 7.35 -4.84
CA SER A 375 4.05 8.39 -3.84
C SER A 375 3.49 9.72 -4.28
N THR A 376 3.02 10.51 -3.31
CA THR A 376 2.70 11.93 -3.43
C THR A 376 3.90 12.79 -3.03
N PRO A 377 3.95 14.07 -3.43
CA PRO A 377 5.06 14.97 -3.07
C PRO A 377 5.26 15.17 -1.56
N ASP A 378 4.20 15.09 -0.76
CA ASP A 378 4.22 15.23 0.70
C ASP A 378 4.22 13.89 1.45
N GLY A 379 4.02 12.77 0.75
CA GLY A 379 4.03 11.42 1.32
C GLY A 379 2.70 10.96 1.92
N VAL A 380 1.67 11.80 1.95
CA VAL A 380 0.32 11.48 2.45
C VAL A 380 -0.61 11.14 1.28
N PRO A 381 -1.48 10.13 1.38
CA PRO A 381 -2.36 9.76 0.27
C PRO A 381 -3.36 10.85 -0.09
N ALA A 382 -3.75 10.91 -1.37
CA ALA A 382 -4.85 11.75 -1.83
C ALA A 382 -6.15 10.95 -1.78
N ILE A 383 -7.10 11.41 -0.98
CA ILE A 383 -8.44 10.79 -0.82
C ILE A 383 -9.49 11.90 -0.83
N GLY A 384 -10.42 11.84 -1.77
CA GLY A 384 -11.53 12.78 -1.84
C GLY A 384 -12.02 13.04 -3.26
N GLU A 385 -13.16 13.70 -3.37
CA GLU A 385 -13.73 14.11 -4.65
C GLU A 385 -12.85 15.20 -5.30
N VAL A 386 -12.66 15.08 -6.60
CA VAL A 386 -11.91 16.06 -7.39
C VAL A 386 -12.87 17.15 -7.88
N ALA A 387 -12.72 18.36 -7.38
CA ALA A 387 -13.65 19.48 -7.63
C ALA A 387 -13.91 19.78 -9.12
N SER A 388 -12.92 19.52 -10.01
CA SER A 388 -13.06 19.74 -11.46
C SER A 388 -13.89 18.68 -12.17
N LEU A 389 -14.23 17.55 -11.49
CA LEU A 389 -15.04 16.47 -12.07
C LEU A 389 -15.93 15.85 -10.97
N PRO A 390 -17.09 16.43 -10.68
CA PRO A 390 -18.04 15.90 -9.72
C PRO A 390 -18.41 14.44 -10.00
N GLY A 391 -18.44 13.62 -8.95
CA GLY A 391 -18.59 12.17 -9.02
C GLY A 391 -17.29 11.40 -9.21
N PHE A 392 -16.13 12.05 -9.37
CA PHE A 392 -14.83 11.40 -9.44
C PHE A 392 -14.07 11.54 -8.12
N ILE A 393 -13.83 10.42 -7.43
CA ILE A 393 -13.13 10.36 -6.16
C ILE A 393 -11.76 9.75 -6.39
N LEU A 394 -10.71 10.46 -6.00
CA LEU A 394 -9.33 9.97 -6.05
C LEU A 394 -8.98 9.25 -4.74
N ALA A 395 -8.28 8.12 -4.85
CA ALA A 395 -7.79 7.33 -3.72
C ALA A 395 -6.43 6.69 -4.09
N ALA A 396 -5.36 7.49 -4.09
CA ALA A 396 -4.04 7.04 -4.57
C ALA A 396 -2.88 7.80 -3.91
N GLY A 397 -1.64 7.36 -4.18
CA GLY A 397 -0.44 8.01 -3.68
C GLY A 397 -0.13 7.63 -2.22
N PHE A 398 -0.32 6.40 -1.85
CA PHE A 398 -0.17 5.92 -0.47
C PHE A 398 1.28 5.78 0.02
N SER A 399 2.27 6.11 -0.79
CA SER A 399 3.68 6.29 -0.41
C SER A 399 4.30 5.11 0.37
N GLY A 400 3.84 3.89 0.10
CA GLY A 400 4.28 2.65 0.78
C GLY A 400 3.52 2.32 2.07
N HIS A 401 2.51 3.08 2.43
CA HIS A 401 1.72 2.90 3.66
C HIS A 401 0.35 2.24 3.42
N GLY A 402 -0.11 2.21 2.17
CA GLY A 402 -1.47 1.86 1.78
C GLY A 402 -1.97 0.49 2.25
N PHE A 403 -1.07 -0.48 2.48
CA PHE A 403 -1.48 -1.78 2.96
C PHE A 403 -2.05 -1.70 4.40
N GLY A 404 -1.30 -1.13 5.33
CA GLY A 404 -1.72 -1.03 6.72
C GLY A 404 -2.91 -0.10 6.93
N ILE A 405 -2.97 1.04 6.21
CA ILE A 405 -4.04 2.04 6.34
C ILE A 405 -5.18 1.86 5.33
N GLY A 406 -5.11 0.84 4.48
CA GLY A 406 -6.11 0.55 3.44
C GLY A 406 -7.54 0.39 3.96
N PRO A 407 -7.77 -0.33 5.08
CA PRO A 407 -9.10 -0.43 5.66
C PRO A 407 -9.70 0.91 6.06
N GLY A 408 -8.95 1.75 6.79
CA GLY A 408 -9.38 3.09 7.19
C GLY A 408 -9.63 4.00 5.99
N ALA A 409 -8.76 3.93 4.98
CA ALA A 409 -8.95 4.67 3.72
C ALA A 409 -10.22 4.23 2.98
N GLY A 410 -10.45 2.92 2.86
CA GLY A 410 -11.66 2.38 2.22
C GLY A 410 -12.93 2.74 2.97
N HIS A 411 -12.90 2.73 4.31
CA HIS A 411 -14.02 3.16 5.14
C HIS A 411 -14.31 4.66 4.96
N LEU A 412 -13.26 5.51 5.02
CA LEU A 412 -13.39 6.95 4.81
C LEU A 412 -14.01 7.27 3.43
N ILE A 413 -13.58 6.58 2.38
CA ILE A 413 -14.15 6.77 1.04
C ILE A 413 -15.64 6.38 1.03
N ALA A 414 -16.00 5.29 1.68
CA ALA A 414 -17.38 4.88 1.80
C ALA A 414 -18.21 5.90 2.61
N ASP A 415 -17.65 6.51 3.67
CA ASP A 415 -18.30 7.59 4.43
C ASP A 415 -18.56 8.81 3.54
N ILE A 416 -17.58 9.26 2.78
CA ILE A 416 -17.69 10.39 1.84
C ILE A 416 -18.81 10.13 0.82
N ILE A 417 -18.87 8.92 0.25
CA ILE A 417 -19.86 8.56 -0.78
C ILE A 417 -21.28 8.48 -0.20
N THR A 418 -21.43 7.94 1.00
CA THR A 418 -22.74 7.75 1.63
C THR A 418 -23.19 8.94 2.46
N GLY A 419 -22.37 10.00 2.58
CA GLY A 419 -22.66 11.15 3.43
C GLY A 419 -22.68 10.82 4.94
N SER A 420 -22.03 9.74 5.34
CA SER A 420 -21.90 9.34 6.74
C SER A 420 -20.83 10.17 7.44
N GLU A 421 -20.86 10.18 8.79
CA GLU A 421 -19.79 10.79 9.59
C GLU A 421 -18.44 10.11 9.24
N PRO A 422 -17.42 10.88 8.82
CA PRO A 422 -16.13 10.31 8.46
C PRO A 422 -15.43 9.63 9.64
N ILE A 423 -14.91 8.41 9.43
CA ILE A 423 -14.16 7.67 10.45
C ILE A 423 -12.91 8.41 10.96
N VAL A 424 -12.37 9.31 10.12
CA VAL A 424 -11.30 10.26 10.45
C VAL A 424 -11.52 11.57 9.67
N ASP A 425 -10.97 12.69 10.17
CA ASP A 425 -11.04 13.97 9.46
C ASP A 425 -10.40 13.86 8.06
N PRO A 426 -11.15 14.10 6.96
CA PRO A 426 -10.64 13.99 5.60
C PRO A 426 -9.73 15.14 5.18
N LYS A 427 -9.61 16.19 5.96
CA LYS A 427 -8.96 17.47 5.60
C LYS A 427 -7.55 17.28 5.05
N ASP A 428 -6.74 16.47 5.71
CA ASP A 428 -5.33 16.26 5.34
C ASP A 428 -5.16 15.34 4.13
N TYR A 429 -6.22 14.69 3.66
CA TYR A 429 -6.18 13.76 2.52
C TYR A 429 -6.72 14.38 1.22
N ARG A 430 -7.37 15.54 1.27
CA ARG A 430 -8.00 16.18 0.09
C ARG A 430 -7.02 16.35 -1.06
N PRO A 431 -7.40 15.99 -2.31
CA PRO A 431 -6.53 16.08 -3.49
C PRO A 431 -6.01 17.49 -3.77
N GLU A 432 -6.80 18.53 -3.46
CA GLU A 432 -6.50 19.95 -3.73
C GLU A 432 -5.22 20.42 -3.03
N ARG A 433 -4.84 19.81 -1.89
CA ARG A 433 -3.59 20.17 -1.20
C ARG A 433 -2.35 19.97 -2.08
N LEU A 434 -2.41 19.06 -3.07
CA LEU A 434 -1.33 18.77 -4.00
C LEU A 434 -1.13 19.85 -5.08
N ALA A 435 -2.02 20.85 -5.15
CA ALA A 435 -1.80 22.05 -5.93
C ALA A 435 -0.74 22.97 -5.30
N HIS A 436 -0.54 22.86 -3.99
CA HIS A 436 0.41 23.66 -3.23
C HIS A 436 1.78 22.99 -3.09
N SER A 437 2.78 23.76 -2.70
CA SER A 437 4.13 23.26 -2.46
C SER A 437 4.18 22.29 -1.28
N ALA A 438 4.96 21.21 -1.42
CA ALA A 438 5.24 20.24 -0.36
C ALA A 438 6.38 20.67 0.59
N TRP A 439 7.02 21.81 0.39
CA TRP A 439 8.06 22.31 1.27
C TRP A 439 7.59 22.44 2.72
N GLY A 440 8.33 21.86 3.66
CA GLY A 440 7.97 21.81 5.08
C GLY A 440 6.82 20.84 5.44
N LYS A 441 6.21 20.16 4.46
CA LYS A 441 5.05 19.28 4.65
C LYS A 441 5.33 17.80 4.35
N VAL A 442 6.57 17.46 3.98
CA VAL A 442 6.94 16.07 3.69
C VAL A 442 6.83 15.24 4.96
N ALA A 443 6.04 14.15 4.87
CA ALA A 443 5.82 13.22 5.97
C ALA A 443 7.14 12.73 6.59
N GLY A 444 7.19 12.69 7.93
CA GLY A 444 8.28 12.12 8.69
C GLY A 444 7.99 10.65 8.98
N PHE A 445 8.85 9.74 8.55
CA PHE A 445 8.77 8.32 8.90
C PHE A 445 10.15 7.77 9.18
#